data_95ca37702e087a1b00c55251d72f1411
#
_entry.id   95ca37702e087a1b00c55251d72f1411
#
_cell.length_a   1.000
_cell.length_b   1.000
_cell.length_c   1.000
_cell.angle_alpha   90.00
_cell.angle_beta   90.00
_cell.angle_gamma   90.00
#
_symmetry.space_group_name_H-M   'P 1'
#
loop_
_entity.id
_entity.type
_entity.pdbx_description
1 polymer ?
#
loop_
_entity_poly.entity_id
_entity_poly.type
_entity_poly.pdbx_seq_one_letter_code
_entity_poly.pdbx_strand_id
1 'polypeptide(L)'
;MDTPAPDPDAGATRRAFLARLAAGGAAAAALAASPGCALFMSSVSPDIVLPVTNDTLVVPSSVLPWEHGEGAALVIGVEGRPDDKVLLIHSSDGELIALSTTCTHRGCDVRWNDMRGLIVCPCHGSEYDLHGGNLKGPATRPLHRYAVQANGDGVVIALG
;
A
#
# COMPACT_ATOMS: atom_id res chain seq x y z
N MET A 1 -65.75 -34.84 -27.78
CA MET A 1 -65.05 -33.67 -27.15
C MET A 1 -64.89 -34.04 -25.71
N ASP A 2 -63.76 -34.63 -25.39
CA ASP A 2 -63.41 -35.03 -24.02
C ASP A 2 -62.73 -33.88 -23.30
N THR A 3 -63.33 -33.47 -22.20
CA THR A 3 -62.75 -32.50 -21.29
C THR A 3 -61.83 -33.25 -20.36
N PRO A 4 -60.52 -32.91 -20.29
CA PRO A 4 -59.63 -33.62 -19.34
C PRO A 4 -59.98 -33.24 -17.91
N ALA A 5 -59.96 -34.26 -17.03
CA ALA A 5 -60.21 -34.11 -15.62
C ALA A 5 -59.09 -33.26 -14.93
N PRO A 6 -59.45 -32.51 -13.88
CA PRO A 6 -58.47 -31.71 -13.16
C PRO A 6 -57.49 -32.57 -12.39
N ASP A 7 -56.23 -32.23 -12.46
CA ASP A 7 -55.09 -32.87 -11.78
C ASP A 7 -55.24 -32.74 -10.24
N PRO A 8 -55.32 -33.82 -9.48
CA PRO A 8 -55.50 -33.76 -8.03
C PRO A 8 -54.25 -33.30 -7.23
N ASP A 9 -53.10 -33.14 -7.90
CA ASP A 9 -51.83 -32.78 -7.22
C ASP A 9 -51.49 -31.31 -7.23
N ALA A 10 -52.27 -30.46 -7.93
CA ALA A 10 -51.98 -29.04 -8.02
C ALA A 10 -52.09 -28.25 -6.69
N GLY A 11 -52.75 -28.86 -5.68
CA GLY A 11 -52.92 -28.24 -4.34
C GLY A 11 -51.85 -28.60 -3.30
N ALA A 12 -51.16 -29.73 -3.53
CA ALA A 12 -50.22 -30.26 -2.53
C ALA A 12 -48.85 -29.50 -2.54
N THR A 13 -48.47 -29.03 -3.71
CA THR A 13 -47.16 -28.32 -3.87
C THR A 13 -47.14 -26.95 -3.22
N ARG A 14 -48.25 -26.21 -3.22
CA ARG A 14 -48.30 -24.87 -2.57
C ARG A 14 -48.27 -24.96 -1.04
N ARG A 15 -48.94 -25.99 -0.45
CA ARG A 15 -48.92 -26.17 1.00
C ARG A 15 -47.58 -26.67 1.52
N ALA A 16 -46.89 -27.54 0.77
CA ALA A 16 -45.56 -28.01 1.12
C ALA A 16 -44.50 -26.88 0.99
N PHE A 17 -44.67 -25.96 0.04
CA PHE A 17 -43.79 -24.83 -0.10
C PHE A 17 -43.93 -23.81 1.03
N LEU A 18 -45.16 -23.49 1.43
CA LEU A 18 -45.44 -22.55 2.53
C LEU A 18 -45.08 -23.11 3.91
N ALA A 19 -45.16 -24.44 4.12
CA ALA A 19 -44.73 -25.08 5.37
C ALA A 19 -43.20 -25.07 5.55
N ARG A 20 -42.44 -25.06 4.47
CA ARG A 20 -40.96 -24.91 4.51
C ARG A 20 -40.49 -23.50 4.81
N LEU A 21 -41.29 -22.48 4.53
CA LEU A 21 -40.99 -21.08 4.85
C LEU A 21 -41.24 -20.74 6.33
N ALA A 22 -42.08 -21.52 7.03
CA ALA A 22 -42.38 -21.28 8.44
C ALA A 22 -41.42 -21.96 9.43
N ALA A 23 -40.55 -22.88 8.97
CA ALA A 23 -39.57 -23.56 9.79
C ALA A 23 -38.15 -22.99 9.74
N GLY A 24 -37.93 -21.94 8.94
CA GLY A 24 -36.62 -21.28 8.73
C GLY A 24 -36.41 -19.97 9.49
N GLY A 25 -37.25 -19.63 10.42
CA GLY A 25 -37.29 -18.33 11.10
C GLY A 25 -36.57 -18.25 12.44
N ALA A 26 -35.37 -18.80 12.57
CA ALA A 26 -34.47 -18.49 13.70
C ALA A 26 -33.04 -18.51 13.24
N ALA A 27 -32.76 -17.86 12.09
CA ALA A 27 -31.40 -17.38 11.81
C ALA A 27 -31.23 -16.13 12.66
N ALA A 28 -30.57 -16.28 13.80
CA ALA A 28 -30.04 -15.19 14.56
C ALA A 28 -29.28 -14.29 13.55
N ALA A 29 -29.77 -13.07 13.37
CA ALA A 29 -28.99 -12.01 12.75
C ALA A 29 -27.80 -11.78 13.67
N ALA A 30 -26.74 -12.56 13.47
CA ALA A 30 -25.41 -12.15 13.85
C ALA A 30 -25.20 -10.85 13.06
N LEU A 31 -25.41 -9.73 13.74
CA LEU A 31 -24.82 -8.46 13.36
C LEU A 31 -23.33 -8.76 13.30
N ALA A 32 -22.86 -9.19 12.11
CA ALA A 32 -21.47 -9.09 11.77
C ALA A 32 -21.17 -7.61 11.95
N ALA A 33 -20.62 -7.25 13.12
CA ALA A 33 -19.93 -6.02 13.30
C ALA A 33 -18.98 -5.98 12.13
N SER A 34 -19.30 -5.19 11.10
CA SER A 34 -18.38 -4.86 10.04
C SER A 34 -17.15 -4.41 10.79
N PRO A 35 -15.99 -5.08 10.65
CA PRO A 35 -14.77 -4.53 11.16
C PRO A 35 -14.72 -3.15 10.54
N GLY A 36 -14.89 -2.12 11.43
CA GLY A 36 -14.90 -0.73 11.00
C GLY A 36 -13.76 -0.57 10.03
N CYS A 37 -13.91 0.28 9.05
CA CYS A 37 -12.86 0.66 8.12
C CYS A 37 -11.57 0.81 8.92
N ALA A 38 -10.86 -0.28 9.10
CA ALA A 38 -9.45 -0.21 9.39
C ALA A 38 -8.94 0.63 8.22
N LEU A 39 -8.66 1.88 8.51
CA LEU A 39 -7.99 2.78 7.60
C LEU A 39 -6.81 1.96 7.06
N PHE A 40 -6.98 1.46 5.86
CA PHE A 40 -5.95 0.74 5.13
C PHE A 40 -4.91 1.81 4.82
N MET A 41 -4.11 2.15 5.83
CA MET A 41 -2.90 2.93 5.62
C MET A 41 -2.06 2.07 4.71
N SER A 42 -2.00 2.46 3.45
CA SER A 42 -1.23 1.74 2.45
C SER A 42 0.23 1.79 2.90
N SER A 43 0.68 0.68 3.48
CA SER A 43 2.07 0.48 3.84
C SER A 43 2.79 -0.16 2.67
N VAL A 44 3.97 0.34 2.35
CA VAL A 44 4.89 -0.29 1.41
C VAL A 44 5.76 -1.26 2.19
N SER A 45 5.84 -2.51 1.73
CA SER A 45 6.85 -3.42 2.26
C SER A 45 8.23 -2.93 1.82
N PRO A 46 9.21 -2.83 2.72
CA PRO A 46 10.56 -2.49 2.32
C PRO A 46 11.18 -3.63 1.48
N ASP A 47 12.02 -3.26 0.53
CA ASP A 47 12.79 -4.22 -0.27
C ASP A 47 13.89 -4.86 0.58
N ILE A 48 14.43 -4.10 1.53
CA ILE A 48 15.45 -4.52 2.49
C ILE A 48 15.24 -3.80 3.83
N VAL A 49 15.63 -4.45 4.92
CA VAL A 49 15.68 -3.85 6.26
C VAL A 49 17.12 -3.76 6.71
N LEU A 50 17.56 -2.58 7.11
CA LEU A 50 18.95 -2.33 7.51
C LEU A 50 19.02 -1.79 8.94
N PRO A 51 20.08 -2.16 9.69
CA PRO A 51 20.36 -1.61 11.01
C PRO A 51 20.79 -0.14 10.90
N VAL A 52 20.45 0.63 11.93
CA VAL A 52 20.89 2.03 12.08
C VAL A 52 22.01 2.09 13.11
N THR A 53 23.09 2.75 12.77
CA THR A 53 24.20 3.03 13.68
C THR A 53 24.44 4.54 13.72
N ASN A 54 24.32 5.15 14.89
CA ASN A 54 24.51 6.60 15.08
C ASN A 54 23.65 7.43 14.10
N ASP A 55 22.36 7.12 13.99
CA ASP A 55 21.38 7.73 13.05
C ASP A 55 21.81 7.69 11.58
N THR A 56 22.60 6.70 11.23
CA THR A 56 23.09 6.50 9.86
C THR A 56 22.73 5.11 9.36
N LEU A 57 22.22 5.06 8.13
CA LEU A 57 22.03 3.82 7.36
C LEU A 57 23.20 3.67 6.38
N VAL A 58 23.77 2.47 6.34
CA VAL A 58 24.77 2.10 5.33
C VAL A 58 24.15 1.06 4.41
N VAL A 59 23.97 1.44 3.14
CA VAL A 59 23.37 0.61 2.10
C VAL A 59 24.49 0.03 1.23
N PRO A 60 24.77 -1.27 1.29
CA PRO A 60 25.86 -1.86 0.51
C PRO A 60 25.54 -1.84 -0.99
N SER A 61 26.55 -1.71 -1.83
CA SER A 61 26.39 -1.68 -3.31
C SER A 61 25.70 -2.95 -3.85
N SER A 62 25.90 -4.08 -3.18
CA SER A 62 25.33 -5.37 -3.59
C SER A 62 23.77 -5.42 -3.57
N VAL A 63 23.11 -4.48 -2.90
CA VAL A 63 21.64 -4.40 -2.84
C VAL A 63 21.07 -3.22 -3.63
N LEU A 64 21.91 -2.41 -4.27
CA LEU A 64 21.49 -1.27 -5.06
C LEU A 64 20.99 -1.72 -6.43
N PRO A 65 19.68 -1.52 -6.77
CA PRO A 65 19.11 -2.10 -7.99
C PRO A 65 19.74 -1.54 -9.27
N TRP A 66 20.18 -0.29 -9.28
CA TRP A 66 20.84 0.32 -10.46
C TRP A 66 22.20 -0.24 -10.76
N GLU A 67 22.92 -0.81 -9.78
CA GLU A 67 24.19 -1.51 -10.04
C GLU A 67 23.98 -2.81 -10.84
N HIS A 68 22.75 -3.35 -10.80
CA HIS A 68 22.37 -4.59 -11.49
C HIS A 68 21.41 -4.34 -12.65
N GLY A 69 21.03 -3.08 -12.93
CA GLY A 69 20.09 -2.73 -13.99
C GLY A 69 18.63 -3.07 -13.67
N GLU A 70 18.28 -3.25 -12.39
CA GLU A 70 16.95 -3.69 -11.93
C GLU A 70 16.00 -2.54 -11.60
N GLY A 71 16.38 -1.29 -11.79
CA GLY A 71 15.54 -0.12 -11.53
C GLY A 71 16.29 1.04 -10.89
N ALA A 72 15.56 2.12 -10.64
CA ALA A 72 16.09 3.39 -10.16
C ALA A 72 15.82 3.65 -8.66
N ALA A 73 15.04 2.83 -7.98
CA ALA A 73 14.60 3.10 -6.60
C ALA A 73 14.62 1.86 -5.72
N LEU A 74 14.87 2.09 -4.43
CA LEU A 74 14.91 1.07 -3.38
C LEU A 74 14.17 1.60 -2.15
N VAL A 75 13.29 0.80 -1.56
CA VAL A 75 12.65 1.12 -0.28
C VAL A 75 13.39 0.39 0.84
N ILE A 76 13.94 1.15 1.77
CA ILE A 76 14.74 0.67 2.88
C ILE A 76 13.92 0.80 4.17
N GLY A 77 13.66 -0.31 4.85
CA GLY A 77 13.14 -0.32 6.21
C GLY A 77 14.25 -0.09 7.23
N VAL A 78 13.91 0.58 8.31
CA VAL A 78 14.83 0.84 9.43
C VAL A 78 14.60 -0.21 10.50
N GLU A 79 15.64 -0.98 10.86
CA GLU A 79 15.52 -2.01 11.88
C GLU A 79 15.09 -1.41 13.23
N GLY A 80 14.11 -2.05 13.87
CA GLY A 80 13.53 -1.57 15.12
C GLY A 80 12.59 -0.36 14.99
N ARG A 81 12.40 0.19 13.77
CA ARG A 81 11.51 1.32 13.49
C ARG A 81 10.61 0.97 12.29
N PRO A 82 9.57 0.14 12.47
CA PRO A 82 8.78 -0.40 11.34
C PRO A 82 8.04 0.65 10.51
N ASP A 83 7.76 1.81 11.09
CA ASP A 83 7.09 2.91 10.43
C ASP A 83 8.06 3.85 9.69
N ASP A 84 9.36 3.76 10.00
CA ASP A 84 10.39 4.58 9.36
C ASP A 84 10.95 3.83 8.15
N LYS A 85 10.70 4.37 6.97
CA LYS A 85 11.22 3.84 5.71
C LYS A 85 11.82 4.96 4.87
N VAL A 86 12.86 4.63 4.16
CA VAL A 86 13.56 5.54 3.26
C VAL A 86 13.36 5.07 1.82
N LEU A 87 12.90 5.97 0.97
CA LEU A 87 12.90 5.81 -0.48
C LEU A 87 14.21 6.38 -1.01
N LEU A 88 15.12 5.51 -1.41
CA LEU A 88 16.37 5.87 -2.05
C LEU A 88 16.20 5.78 -3.56
N ILE A 89 16.50 6.84 -4.27
CA ILE A 89 16.38 6.95 -5.72
C ILE A 89 17.74 7.32 -6.31
N HIS A 90 18.09 6.66 -7.41
CA HIS A 90 19.19 7.05 -8.28
C HIS A 90 18.61 7.62 -9.57
N SER A 91 18.76 8.91 -9.77
CA SER A 91 18.23 9.61 -10.93
C SER A 91 19.02 9.30 -12.21
N SER A 92 18.44 9.61 -13.36
CA SER A 92 19.10 9.37 -14.67
C SER A 92 20.36 10.22 -14.91
N ASP A 93 20.52 11.31 -14.16
CA ASP A 93 21.70 12.17 -14.18
C ASP A 93 22.74 11.82 -13.10
N GLY A 94 22.47 10.71 -12.36
CA GLY A 94 23.40 10.15 -11.37
C GLY A 94 23.27 10.74 -9.97
N GLU A 95 22.25 11.57 -9.69
CA GLU A 95 22.00 12.08 -8.34
C GLU A 95 21.41 10.98 -7.45
N LEU A 96 21.91 10.88 -6.20
CA LEU A 96 21.32 10.08 -5.14
C LEU A 96 20.35 10.93 -4.32
N ILE A 97 19.13 10.45 -4.15
CA ILE A 97 18.07 11.15 -3.44
C ILE A 97 17.48 10.21 -2.41
N ALA A 98 17.45 10.62 -1.14
CA ALA A 98 16.87 9.85 -0.05
C ALA A 98 15.73 10.63 0.59
N LEU A 99 14.53 10.04 0.62
CA LEU A 99 13.31 10.65 1.10
C LEU A 99 12.59 9.74 2.09
N SER A 100 11.85 10.32 3.03
CA SER A 100 10.89 9.55 3.82
C SER A 100 9.78 9.01 2.92
N THR A 101 9.36 7.77 3.11
CA THR A 101 8.17 7.25 2.44
C THR A 101 6.88 7.83 3.01
N THR A 102 6.93 8.50 4.16
CA THR A 102 5.74 9.00 4.86
C THR A 102 5.12 10.20 4.16
N CYS A 103 3.94 10.00 3.56
CA CYS A 103 3.15 11.06 2.92
C CYS A 103 2.74 12.14 3.92
N THR A 104 3.03 13.39 3.60
CA THR A 104 2.78 14.55 4.49
C THR A 104 1.30 14.92 4.63
N HIS A 105 0.37 14.23 3.94
CA HIS A 105 -1.05 14.38 4.12
C HIS A 105 -1.55 13.63 5.37
N ARG A 106 -1.41 12.30 5.42
CA ARG A 106 -1.91 11.44 6.50
C ARG A 106 -1.04 10.22 6.78
N GLY A 107 0.24 10.26 6.46
CA GLY A 107 1.19 9.23 6.86
C GLY A 107 1.17 7.93 6.06
N CYS A 108 0.40 7.83 4.96
CA CYS A 108 0.52 6.68 4.07
C CYS A 108 1.90 6.63 3.41
N ASP A 109 2.40 5.45 3.11
CA ASP A 109 3.65 5.34 2.34
C ASP A 109 3.45 5.76 0.89
N VAL A 110 4.36 6.60 0.40
CA VAL A 110 4.47 6.96 -1.01
C VAL A 110 5.25 5.88 -1.78
N ARG A 111 5.11 5.89 -3.11
CA ARG A 111 5.77 4.95 -4.02
C ARG A 111 6.41 5.70 -5.18
N TRP A 112 7.57 5.24 -5.60
CA TRP A 112 8.17 5.68 -6.85
C TRP A 112 7.38 5.12 -8.04
N ASN A 113 7.09 5.96 -9.00
CA ASN A 113 6.48 5.60 -10.27
C ASN A 113 7.50 5.85 -11.39
N ASP A 114 8.18 4.80 -11.79
CA ASP A 114 9.28 4.84 -12.75
C ASP A 114 8.85 5.38 -14.12
N MET A 115 7.66 4.97 -14.61
CA MET A 115 7.14 5.43 -15.90
C MET A 115 6.86 6.93 -15.95
N ARG A 116 6.53 7.56 -14.82
CA ARG A 116 6.19 8.98 -14.74
C ARG A 116 7.33 9.85 -14.17
N GLY A 117 8.34 9.22 -13.59
CA GLY A 117 9.40 9.93 -12.86
C GLY A 117 8.87 10.74 -11.66
N LEU A 118 7.83 10.24 -10.99
CA LEU A 118 7.15 10.92 -9.89
C LEU A 118 6.99 10.01 -8.69
N ILE A 119 6.88 10.63 -7.52
CA ILE A 119 6.53 9.93 -6.29
C ILE A 119 5.04 10.12 -6.04
N VAL A 120 4.29 9.02 -5.80
CA VAL A 120 2.84 9.02 -5.70
C VAL A 120 2.39 8.43 -4.38
N CYS A 121 1.47 9.10 -3.70
CA CYS A 121 0.76 8.55 -2.54
C CYS A 121 -0.51 7.82 -2.99
N PRO A 122 -0.62 6.50 -2.81
CA PRO A 122 -1.76 5.71 -3.30
C PRO A 122 -3.07 5.96 -2.54
N CYS A 123 -3.00 6.49 -1.30
CA CYS A 123 -4.18 6.67 -0.47
C CYS A 123 -5.11 7.77 -1.00
N HIS A 124 -4.57 8.93 -1.36
CA HIS A 124 -5.37 10.10 -1.75
C HIS A 124 -4.82 10.82 -2.98
N GLY A 125 -3.85 10.23 -3.68
CA GLY A 125 -3.34 10.74 -4.95
C GLY A 125 -2.46 11.98 -4.87
N SER A 126 -1.82 12.26 -3.71
CA SER A 126 -0.78 13.29 -3.65
C SER A 126 0.40 12.88 -4.52
N GLU A 127 0.97 13.82 -5.26
CA GLU A 127 2.12 13.60 -6.14
C GLU A 127 3.26 14.54 -5.75
N TYR A 128 4.47 14.02 -5.85
CA TYR A 128 5.70 14.76 -5.52
C TYR A 128 6.70 14.57 -6.67
N ASP A 129 7.53 15.56 -6.84
CA ASP A 129 8.66 15.48 -7.76
C ASP A 129 9.77 14.55 -7.22
N LEU A 130 10.81 14.38 -8.02
CA LEU A 130 11.97 13.56 -7.70
C LEU A 130 12.65 13.95 -6.38
N HIS A 131 12.62 15.23 -6.01
CA HIS A 131 13.24 15.75 -4.79
C HIS A 131 12.30 15.84 -3.59
N GLY A 132 11.07 15.28 -3.72
CA GLY A 132 10.05 15.29 -2.70
C GLY A 132 9.22 16.57 -2.64
N GLY A 133 9.41 17.51 -3.58
CA GLY A 133 8.59 18.71 -3.69
C GLY A 133 7.15 18.37 -4.06
N ASN A 134 6.18 19.00 -3.39
CA ASN A 134 4.77 18.71 -3.63
C ASN A 134 4.29 19.29 -4.96
N LEU A 135 3.78 18.43 -5.86
CA LEU A 135 3.22 18.80 -7.16
C LEU A 135 1.70 18.81 -7.15
N LYS A 136 1.07 17.90 -6.38
CA LYS A 136 -0.37 17.73 -6.34
C LYS A 136 -0.85 17.31 -4.96
N GLY A 137 -1.90 17.98 -4.48
CA GLY A 137 -2.55 17.67 -3.20
C GLY A 137 -3.30 16.33 -3.18
N PRO A 138 -3.82 15.98 -1.98
CA PRO A 138 -4.11 16.85 -0.83
C PRO A 138 -2.93 17.15 0.11
N ALA A 139 -1.77 16.53 -0.01
CA ALA A 139 -0.58 16.97 0.74
C ALA A 139 -0.19 18.40 0.34
N THR A 140 0.30 19.18 1.29
CA THR A 140 0.67 20.59 1.09
C THR A 140 2.12 20.89 1.46
N ARG A 141 2.85 19.90 1.95
CA ARG A 141 4.25 20.00 2.36
C ARG A 141 5.10 19.00 1.58
N PRO A 142 6.39 19.28 1.35
CA PRO A 142 7.31 18.33 0.74
C PRO A 142 7.50 17.10 1.65
N LEU A 143 8.01 16.02 1.06
CA LEU A 143 8.53 14.88 1.80
C LEU A 143 9.79 15.29 2.57
N HIS A 144 10.05 14.63 3.69
CA HIS A 144 11.31 14.81 4.40
C HIS A 144 12.46 14.24 3.56
N ARG A 145 13.54 15.03 3.40
CA ARG A 145 14.74 14.65 2.65
C ARG A 145 15.87 14.39 3.62
N TYR A 146 16.53 13.27 3.44
CA TYR A 146 17.70 12.87 4.18
C TYR A 146 18.98 13.26 3.43
N ALA A 147 20.04 13.56 4.17
CA ALA A 147 21.36 13.71 3.57
C ALA A 147 21.85 12.34 3.10
N VAL A 148 22.32 12.26 1.87
CA VAL A 148 22.77 11.03 1.23
C VAL A 148 24.05 11.29 0.44
N GLN A 149 24.96 10.31 0.47
CA GLN A 149 26.20 10.34 -0.32
C GLN A 149 26.66 8.93 -0.67
N ALA A 150 27.27 8.79 -1.84
CA ALA A 150 27.98 7.57 -2.19
C ALA A 150 29.26 7.43 -1.36
N ASN A 151 29.59 6.20 -0.97
CA ASN A 151 30.91 5.84 -0.50
C ASN A 151 31.37 4.64 -1.34
N GLY A 152 32.68 4.33 -1.36
CA GLY A 152 33.25 3.32 -2.26
C GLY A 152 32.57 1.94 -2.23
N ASP A 153 31.85 1.61 -1.16
CA ASP A 153 31.19 0.31 -0.94
C ASP A 153 29.65 0.39 -1.01
N GLY A 154 29.09 1.56 -1.36
CA GLY A 154 27.63 1.74 -1.44
C GLY A 154 27.17 3.17 -1.18
N VAL A 155 26.10 3.32 -0.39
CA VAL A 155 25.46 4.61 -0.08
C VAL A 155 25.31 4.78 1.43
N VAL A 156 25.55 5.98 1.91
CA VAL A 156 25.36 6.37 3.32
C VAL A 156 24.25 7.40 3.41
N ILE A 157 23.28 7.16 4.31
CA ILE A 157 22.13 8.04 4.53
C ILE A 157 22.09 8.44 6.01
N ALA A 158 22.09 9.75 6.28
CA ALA A 158 21.92 10.28 7.62
C ALA A 158 20.44 10.53 7.90
N LEU A 159 19.90 9.91 8.95
CA LEU A 159 18.47 10.01 9.29
C LEU A 159 18.14 11.27 10.09
N GLY A 160 19.13 11.94 10.70
CA GLY A 160 18.97 13.18 11.45
C GLY A 160 18.72 12.98 12.92
#